data_162776908e1041b84e654acf52d6dbec
#
_entry.id   162776908e1041b84e654acf52d6dbec
#
_cell.length_a   1.000
_cell.length_b   1.000
_cell.length_c   1.000
_cell.angle_alpha   90.00
_cell.angle_beta   90.00
_cell.angle_gamma   90.00
#
_symmetry.space_group_name_H-M   'P 1'
#
loop_
_entity.id
_entity.type
_entity.pdbx_description
1 polymer ?
#
loop_
_entity_poly.entity_id
_entity_poly.type
_entity_poly.pdbx_seq_one_letter_code
_entity_poly.pdbx_strand_id
1 'polypeptide(L)'
;MAHPFIKWAGGKRQLLDELVNLAPDDLSAIGNRSYAEPFIGGGAFLFKLFELDYIDRAIICDFNKDLILTYRTIKNDVEGLIKVLTKLNKEYTNHSVQERRSAYFEHRKEFNKSREIIDYDANNGIDVVQAALFIYLNKTGFNGLYRVNGIGEFNVPPSNLANKDFTQDANLRDVSKVLQSVDIYCGDYQSSLSELPKNCFVYFDPPYRPLTKTSFTTYAGMNWSDDSQQIRLAKFCKQLHLSGHRFMMSNSDPTQCEEGGGQQFFHNLFPEPSFNIQSVDAIRAINSNGKQRGPVKEILVRNFEN
;
A
#
# COMPACT_ATOMS: atom_id res chain seq x y z
N MET A 1 5.60 14.08 -12.50
CA MET A 1 4.58 13.03 -12.42
C MET A 1 4.62 12.36 -11.06
N ALA A 2 3.45 12.12 -10.46
CA ALA A 2 3.33 11.53 -9.13
C ALA A 2 3.78 10.06 -9.12
N HIS A 3 4.52 9.67 -8.09
CA HIS A 3 4.93 8.29 -7.86
C HIS A 3 4.99 8.01 -6.34
N PRO A 4 5.08 6.73 -5.91
CA PRO A 4 5.14 6.40 -4.50
C PRO A 4 6.18 7.20 -3.73
N PHE A 5 5.75 7.93 -2.71
CA PHE A 5 6.61 8.79 -1.88
C PHE A 5 7.35 8.01 -0.78
N ILE A 6 6.93 6.78 -0.51
CA ILE A 6 7.57 5.83 0.43
C ILE A 6 7.89 4.51 -0.27
N LYS A 7 8.75 3.71 0.37
CA LYS A 7 8.88 2.29 0.07
C LYS A 7 7.82 1.54 0.85
N TRP A 8 7.16 0.58 0.22
CA TRP A 8 6.16 -0.25 0.88
C TRP A 8 6.37 -1.72 0.52
N ALA A 9 6.23 -2.60 1.52
CA ALA A 9 6.34 -4.03 1.30
C ALA A 9 5.22 -4.48 0.35
N GLY A 10 5.53 -5.33 -0.62
CA GLY A 10 4.57 -5.75 -1.65
C GLY A 10 4.34 -4.74 -2.77
N GLY A 11 5.06 -3.61 -2.78
CA GLY A 11 4.87 -2.57 -3.80
C GLY A 11 4.98 -3.11 -5.24
N LYS A 12 3.99 -2.81 -6.07
CA LYS A 12 3.75 -3.41 -7.40
C LYS A 12 4.52 -2.77 -8.55
N ARG A 13 5.60 -2.01 -8.28
CA ARG A 13 6.35 -1.29 -9.33
C ARG A 13 6.77 -2.17 -10.51
N GLN A 14 7.10 -3.44 -10.25
CA GLN A 14 7.58 -4.36 -11.30
C GLN A 14 6.43 -5.01 -12.08
N LEU A 15 5.22 -5.00 -11.54
CA LEU A 15 4.02 -5.53 -12.16
C LEU A 15 3.13 -4.43 -12.75
N LEU A 16 3.54 -3.15 -12.70
CA LEU A 16 2.66 -2.04 -13.12
C LEU A 16 2.20 -2.18 -14.57
N ASP A 17 3.11 -2.51 -15.48
CA ASP A 17 2.77 -2.66 -16.90
C ASP A 17 1.80 -3.83 -17.11
N GLU A 18 2.01 -4.95 -16.40
CA GLU A 18 1.09 -6.09 -16.42
C GLU A 18 -0.28 -5.74 -15.83
N LEU A 19 -0.32 -5.04 -14.68
CA LEU A 19 -1.56 -4.59 -14.06
C LEU A 19 -2.33 -3.62 -14.96
N VAL A 20 -1.63 -2.72 -15.66
CA VAL A 20 -2.22 -1.80 -16.63
C VAL A 20 -2.81 -2.56 -17.82
N ASN A 21 -2.06 -3.52 -18.39
CA ASN A 21 -2.51 -4.34 -19.51
C ASN A 21 -3.71 -5.23 -19.16
N LEU A 22 -3.88 -5.57 -17.89
CA LEU A 22 -4.95 -6.42 -17.38
C LEU A 22 -6.09 -5.61 -16.72
N ALA A 23 -5.99 -4.28 -16.66
CA ALA A 23 -7.10 -3.41 -16.26
C ALA A 23 -8.20 -3.41 -17.32
N PRO A 24 -9.45 -3.03 -16.97
CA PRO A 24 -10.52 -2.98 -17.96
C PRO A 24 -10.19 -2.06 -19.15
N ASP A 25 -10.32 -2.54 -20.38
CA ASP A 25 -9.99 -1.80 -21.61
C ASP A 25 -10.76 -0.49 -21.76
N ASP A 26 -12.00 -0.45 -21.24
CA ASP A 26 -12.86 0.73 -21.26
C ASP A 26 -12.73 1.64 -20.03
N LEU A 27 -11.72 1.43 -19.18
CA LEU A 27 -11.55 2.19 -17.94
C LEU A 27 -11.40 3.70 -18.20
N SER A 28 -10.77 4.07 -19.30
CA SER A 28 -10.60 5.46 -19.73
C SER A 28 -11.85 6.06 -20.41
N ALA A 29 -12.90 5.26 -20.65
CA ALA A 29 -14.11 5.74 -21.29
C ALA A 29 -14.92 6.66 -20.37
N ILE A 30 -15.62 7.62 -20.95
CA ILE A 30 -16.48 8.55 -20.21
C ILE A 30 -17.50 7.77 -19.36
N GLY A 31 -17.54 8.04 -18.06
CA GLY A 31 -18.44 7.39 -17.11
C GLY A 31 -17.84 6.19 -16.37
N ASN A 32 -16.68 5.66 -16.81
CA ASN A 32 -16.02 4.51 -16.15
C ASN A 32 -14.73 4.87 -15.40
N ARG A 33 -14.43 6.16 -15.27
CA ARG A 33 -13.14 6.67 -14.75
C ARG A 33 -13.06 6.69 -13.21
N SER A 34 -13.88 5.88 -12.53
CA SER A 34 -13.88 5.75 -11.07
C SER A 34 -13.08 4.53 -10.63
N TYR A 35 -12.21 4.72 -9.66
CA TYR A 35 -11.29 3.72 -9.15
C TYR A 35 -11.35 3.60 -7.63
N ALA A 36 -11.10 2.41 -7.09
CA ALA A 36 -10.90 2.22 -5.66
C ALA A 36 -9.73 1.28 -5.39
N GLU A 37 -8.89 1.63 -4.42
CA GLU A 37 -7.74 0.82 -3.99
C GLU A 37 -7.73 0.71 -2.46
N PRO A 38 -8.47 -0.25 -1.89
CA PRO A 38 -8.31 -0.62 -0.49
C PRO A 38 -7.01 -1.43 -0.35
N PHE A 39 -6.25 -1.22 0.68
CA PHE A 39 -4.86 -1.66 0.83
C PHE A 39 -3.89 -0.84 -0.03
N ILE A 40 -4.06 0.50 0.00
CA ILE A 40 -3.33 1.42 -0.89
C ILE A 40 -1.80 1.30 -0.77
N GLY A 41 -1.26 1.00 0.43
CA GLY A 41 0.17 0.93 0.64
C GLY A 41 0.91 2.14 0.05
N GLY A 42 1.83 1.89 -0.89
CA GLY A 42 2.58 2.96 -1.57
C GLY A 42 1.83 3.64 -2.73
N GLY A 43 0.68 3.14 -3.15
CA GLY A 43 -0.16 3.72 -4.21
C GLY A 43 0.43 3.66 -5.62
N ALA A 44 1.25 2.65 -5.92
CA ALA A 44 1.95 2.59 -7.21
C ALA A 44 0.98 2.50 -8.39
N PHE A 45 -0.08 1.70 -8.28
CA PHE A 45 -1.05 1.51 -9.35
C PHE A 45 -1.98 2.72 -9.46
N LEU A 46 -2.44 3.29 -8.36
CA LEU A 46 -3.19 4.55 -8.32
C LEU A 46 -2.48 5.64 -9.15
N PHE A 47 -1.21 5.93 -8.82
CA PHE A 47 -0.47 7.00 -9.50
C PHE A 47 -0.25 6.67 -10.98
N LYS A 48 -0.06 5.40 -11.34
CA LYS A 48 0.08 4.98 -12.74
C LYS A 48 -1.20 5.19 -13.54
N LEU A 49 -2.37 4.87 -12.98
CA LEU A 49 -3.66 5.09 -13.65
C LEU A 49 -3.95 6.58 -13.87
N PHE A 50 -3.62 7.46 -12.90
CA PHE A 50 -3.70 8.91 -13.09
C PHE A 50 -2.70 9.42 -14.13
N GLU A 51 -1.46 8.90 -14.16
CA GLU A 51 -0.44 9.25 -15.16
C GLU A 51 -0.92 8.95 -16.59
N LEU A 52 -1.61 7.83 -16.78
CA LEU A 52 -2.14 7.37 -18.07
C LEU A 52 -3.48 8.02 -18.42
N ASP A 53 -4.02 8.89 -17.58
CA ASP A 53 -5.35 9.49 -17.73
C ASP A 53 -6.48 8.44 -17.85
N TYR A 54 -6.33 7.29 -17.19
CA TYR A 54 -7.35 6.24 -17.16
C TYR A 54 -8.45 6.51 -16.13
N ILE A 55 -8.13 7.24 -15.07
CA ILE A 55 -9.05 7.61 -14.00
C ILE A 55 -8.97 9.11 -13.69
N ASP A 56 -10.08 9.68 -13.23
CA ASP A 56 -10.16 11.09 -12.83
C ASP A 56 -10.54 11.26 -11.35
N ARG A 57 -10.98 10.21 -10.68
CA ARG A 57 -11.27 10.17 -9.25
C ARG A 57 -11.01 8.79 -8.67
N ALA A 58 -10.66 8.77 -7.40
CA ALA A 58 -10.41 7.52 -6.70
C ALA A 58 -10.87 7.54 -5.24
N ILE A 59 -11.10 6.35 -4.70
CA ILE A 59 -11.29 6.09 -3.28
C ILE A 59 -10.12 5.21 -2.83
N ILE A 60 -9.38 5.63 -1.80
CA ILE A 60 -8.32 4.83 -1.22
C ILE A 60 -8.56 4.57 0.26
N CYS A 61 -8.15 3.41 0.73
CA CYS A 61 -8.09 3.17 2.16
C CYS A 61 -6.92 2.25 2.55
N ASP A 62 -6.57 2.30 3.82
CA ASP A 62 -5.63 1.38 4.45
C ASP A 62 -5.96 1.29 5.94
N PHE A 63 -5.59 0.18 6.55
CA PHE A 63 -5.75 -0.02 7.98
C PHE A 63 -4.65 0.70 8.80
N ASN A 64 -3.56 1.05 8.13
CA ASN A 64 -2.42 1.73 8.75
C ASN A 64 -2.71 3.23 8.92
N LYS A 65 -2.99 3.62 10.17
CA LYS A 65 -3.33 5.01 10.53
C LYS A 65 -2.22 6.01 10.21
N ASP A 66 -0.95 5.64 10.42
CA ASP A 66 0.19 6.53 10.12
C ASP A 66 0.35 6.77 8.62
N LEU A 67 0.11 5.73 7.82
CA LEU A 67 0.12 5.83 6.36
C LEU A 67 -1.00 6.76 5.87
N ILE A 68 -2.22 6.55 6.35
CA ILE A 68 -3.38 7.37 5.96
C ILE A 68 -3.25 8.82 6.43
N LEU A 69 -2.76 9.05 7.65
CA LEU A 69 -2.41 10.39 8.13
C LEU A 69 -1.42 11.07 7.17
N THR A 70 -0.40 10.34 6.71
CA THR A 70 0.59 10.88 5.77
C THR A 70 -0.03 11.23 4.42
N TYR A 71 -0.90 10.39 3.85
CA TYR A 71 -1.66 10.70 2.63
C TYR A 71 -2.53 11.94 2.81
N ARG A 72 -3.27 12.04 3.92
CA ARG A 72 -4.12 13.21 4.24
C ARG A 72 -3.29 14.47 4.42
N THR A 73 -2.12 14.38 5.06
CA THR A 73 -1.20 15.52 5.22
C THR A 73 -0.66 15.99 3.87
N ILE A 74 -0.25 15.07 2.98
CA ILE A 74 0.19 15.43 1.63
C ILE A 74 -0.94 16.11 0.84
N LYS A 75 -2.18 15.62 0.97
CA LYS A 75 -3.35 16.20 0.30
C LYS A 75 -3.61 17.63 0.76
N ASN A 76 -3.53 17.90 2.06
CA ASN A 76 -4.10 19.12 2.66
C ASN A 76 -3.05 20.17 3.08
N ASP A 77 -1.80 19.75 3.41
CA ASP A 77 -0.71 20.65 3.82
C ASP A 77 0.67 20.14 3.34
N VAL A 78 0.81 20.03 2.03
CA VAL A 78 2.07 19.54 1.42
C VAL A 78 3.24 20.49 1.68
N GLU A 79 3.02 21.80 1.71
CA GLU A 79 4.11 22.77 1.92
C GLU A 79 4.60 22.76 3.38
N GLY A 80 3.70 22.60 4.35
CA GLY A 80 4.05 22.39 5.74
C GLY A 80 4.88 21.12 5.91
N LEU A 81 4.47 20.01 5.27
CA LEU A 81 5.21 18.76 5.26
C LEU A 81 6.61 18.90 4.64
N ILE A 82 6.72 19.52 3.48
CA ILE A 82 8.01 19.77 2.79
C ILE A 82 8.94 20.58 3.68
N LYS A 83 8.43 21.62 4.35
CA LYS A 83 9.22 22.46 5.27
C LYS A 83 9.84 21.63 6.41
N VAL A 84 9.05 20.73 7.01
CA VAL A 84 9.55 19.85 8.10
C VAL A 84 10.55 18.84 7.55
N LEU A 85 10.25 18.19 6.42
CA LEU A 85 11.17 17.26 5.76
C LEU A 85 12.49 17.90 5.38
N THR A 86 12.46 19.13 4.85
CA THR A 86 13.68 19.89 4.50
C THR A 86 14.55 20.14 5.73
N LYS A 87 13.93 20.47 6.87
CA LYS A 87 14.67 20.62 8.14
C LYS A 87 15.35 19.30 8.56
N LEU A 88 14.58 18.21 8.59
CA LEU A 88 15.10 16.87 8.92
C LEU A 88 16.20 16.43 7.97
N ASN A 89 16.05 16.70 6.67
CA ASN A 89 17.05 16.35 5.66
C ASN A 89 18.34 17.15 5.82
N LYS A 90 18.24 18.44 6.14
CA LYS A 90 19.40 19.30 6.41
C LYS A 90 20.19 18.81 7.63
N GLU A 91 19.50 18.46 8.70
CA GLU A 91 20.12 17.86 9.90
C GLU A 91 20.80 16.54 9.54
N TYR A 92 20.09 15.64 8.85
CA TYR A 92 20.61 14.35 8.42
C TYR A 92 21.85 14.46 7.53
N THR A 93 21.86 15.36 6.56
CA THR A 93 22.99 15.51 5.63
C THR A 93 24.23 16.09 6.29
N ASN A 94 24.08 16.93 7.32
CA ASN A 94 25.16 17.53 8.07
C ASN A 94 25.75 16.58 9.14
N HIS A 95 25.03 15.53 9.51
CA HIS A 95 25.46 14.58 10.53
C HIS A 95 26.44 13.53 9.97
N SER A 96 27.39 13.12 10.81
CA SER A 96 28.16 11.90 10.63
C SER A 96 27.28 10.65 10.68
N VAL A 97 27.75 9.50 10.24
CA VAL A 97 26.98 8.24 10.33
C VAL A 97 26.57 7.90 11.76
N GLN A 98 27.44 8.19 12.74
CA GLN A 98 27.15 7.95 14.15
C GLN A 98 26.03 8.87 14.66
N GLU A 99 26.07 10.15 14.31
CA GLU A 99 25.03 11.11 14.67
C GLU A 99 23.70 10.79 14.00
N ARG A 100 23.71 10.39 12.71
CA ARG A 100 22.51 9.90 12.00
C ARG A 100 21.87 8.71 12.70
N ARG A 101 22.69 7.80 13.24
CA ARG A 101 22.21 6.65 13.99
C ARG A 101 21.52 7.07 15.29
N SER A 102 22.12 7.98 16.03
CA SER A 102 21.53 8.52 17.28
C SER A 102 20.23 9.26 16.98
N ALA A 103 20.24 10.19 16.01
CA ALA A 103 19.06 10.93 15.59
C ALA A 103 17.91 10.01 15.11
N TYR A 104 18.25 8.91 14.41
CA TYR A 104 17.24 7.93 13.99
C TYR A 104 16.48 7.34 15.21
N PHE A 105 17.19 6.96 16.27
CA PHE A 105 16.53 6.39 17.45
C PHE A 105 15.75 7.44 18.23
N GLU A 106 16.19 8.68 18.26
CA GLU A 106 15.46 9.80 18.87
C GLU A 106 14.17 10.09 18.11
N HIS A 107 14.23 10.24 16.79
CA HIS A 107 13.04 10.43 15.96
C HIS A 107 12.09 9.24 16.00
N ARG A 108 12.61 8.01 16.10
CA ARG A 108 11.76 6.82 16.28
C ARG A 108 11.03 6.85 17.63
N LYS A 109 11.70 7.29 18.69
CA LYS A 109 11.10 7.45 20.02
C LYS A 109 10.03 8.56 20.01
N GLU A 110 10.32 9.68 19.36
CA GLU A 110 9.37 10.78 19.17
C GLU A 110 8.14 10.32 18.40
N PHE A 111 8.34 9.65 17.24
CA PHE A 111 7.28 9.07 16.44
C PHE A 111 6.36 8.15 17.24
N ASN A 112 6.92 7.23 18.02
CA ASN A 112 6.14 6.32 18.86
C ASN A 112 5.37 7.05 19.96
N LYS A 113 6.00 8.01 20.64
CA LYS A 113 5.35 8.81 21.68
C LYS A 113 4.17 9.62 21.12
N SER A 114 4.32 10.22 19.94
CA SER A 114 3.26 10.98 19.30
C SER A 114 2.06 10.11 18.94
N ARG A 115 2.27 8.85 18.53
CA ARG A 115 1.20 7.89 18.20
C ARG A 115 0.25 7.60 19.37
N GLU A 116 0.71 7.74 20.60
CA GLU A 116 -0.12 7.52 21.81
C GLU A 116 -1.11 8.65 22.06
N ILE A 117 -0.82 9.86 21.56
CA ILE A 117 -1.56 11.09 21.87
C ILE A 117 -2.24 11.71 20.65
N ILE A 118 -1.87 11.29 19.42
CA ILE A 118 -2.49 11.80 18.20
C ILE A 118 -3.94 11.32 18.12
N ASP A 119 -4.82 12.26 17.93
CA ASP A 119 -6.17 12.00 17.44
C ASP A 119 -6.14 11.94 15.91
N TYR A 120 -6.16 10.72 15.35
CA TYR A 120 -6.11 10.49 13.90
C TYR A 120 -7.38 10.96 13.17
N ASP A 121 -8.45 11.29 13.89
CA ASP A 121 -9.71 11.78 13.34
C ASP A 121 -9.84 13.32 13.47
N ALA A 122 -9.06 13.95 14.39
CA ALA A 122 -9.01 15.41 14.52
C ALA A 122 -8.36 16.07 13.30
N ASN A 123 -8.77 17.30 12.98
CA ASN A 123 -8.23 18.10 11.87
C ASN A 123 -8.18 17.32 10.54
N ASN A 124 -9.15 16.47 10.26
CA ASN A 124 -9.13 15.54 9.12
C ASN A 124 -7.94 14.58 9.11
N GLY A 125 -7.32 14.29 10.28
CA GLY A 125 -6.16 13.43 10.42
C GLY A 125 -4.90 14.03 9.80
N ILE A 126 -4.68 15.34 9.95
CA ILE A 126 -3.49 16.04 9.44
C ILE A 126 -2.52 16.29 10.60
N ASP A 127 -1.29 15.83 10.46
CA ASP A 127 -0.16 16.15 11.35
C ASP A 127 1.14 16.15 10.54
N VAL A 128 1.66 17.34 10.27
CA VAL A 128 2.87 17.52 9.44
C VAL A 128 4.13 16.93 10.07
N VAL A 129 4.25 16.98 11.41
CA VAL A 129 5.43 16.45 12.12
C VAL A 129 5.40 14.92 12.08
N GLN A 130 4.25 14.31 12.41
CA GLN A 130 4.09 12.87 12.39
C GLN A 130 4.29 12.30 10.98
N ALA A 131 3.70 12.93 9.95
CA ALA A 131 3.87 12.54 8.57
C ALA A 131 5.33 12.65 8.11
N ALA A 132 6.04 13.72 8.49
CA ALA A 132 7.45 13.90 8.18
C ALA A 132 8.32 12.83 8.86
N LEU A 133 8.07 12.52 10.13
CA LEU A 133 8.76 11.46 10.86
C LEU A 133 8.49 10.08 10.23
N PHE A 134 7.25 9.80 9.81
CA PHE A 134 6.91 8.57 9.09
C PHE A 134 7.74 8.42 7.80
N ILE A 135 7.80 9.46 6.96
CA ILE A 135 8.59 9.46 5.73
C ILE A 135 10.10 9.33 6.05
N TYR A 136 10.61 10.08 7.03
CA TYR A 136 12.00 10.00 7.47
C TYR A 136 12.37 8.58 7.89
N LEU A 137 11.59 7.96 8.79
CA LEU A 137 11.84 6.61 9.28
C LEU A 137 11.76 5.56 8.17
N ASN A 138 10.82 5.69 7.25
CA ASN A 138 10.72 4.83 6.07
C ASN A 138 11.95 4.95 5.16
N LYS A 139 12.39 6.17 4.85
CA LYS A 139 13.53 6.40 3.95
C LYS A 139 14.87 6.01 4.59
N THR A 140 15.03 6.17 5.89
CA THR A 140 16.29 5.92 6.61
C THR A 140 16.30 4.58 7.35
N GLY A 141 15.16 3.92 7.50
CA GLY A 141 15.00 2.60 8.09
C GLY A 141 15.40 1.44 7.17
N PHE A 142 15.61 0.28 7.75
CA PHE A 142 16.03 -0.93 7.06
C PHE A 142 15.00 -1.35 5.99
N ASN A 143 15.42 -1.39 4.75
CA ASN A 143 14.63 -1.73 3.55
C ASN A 143 13.36 -0.88 3.34
N GLY A 144 13.16 0.22 4.08
CA GLY A 144 11.92 1.00 4.03
C GLY A 144 10.70 0.25 4.56
N LEU A 145 10.93 -0.68 5.48
CA LEU A 145 9.86 -1.46 6.08
C LEU A 145 9.03 -0.60 7.05
N TYR A 146 7.75 -0.94 7.19
CA TYR A 146 6.94 -0.56 8.34
C TYR A 146 6.67 -1.83 9.17
N ARG A 147 7.03 -1.80 10.44
CA ARG A 147 6.81 -2.90 11.37
C ARG A 147 6.62 -2.36 12.78
N VAL A 148 5.68 -2.92 13.51
CA VAL A 148 5.45 -2.64 14.93
C VAL A 148 5.75 -3.87 15.78
N ASN A 149 6.09 -3.64 17.05
CA ASN A 149 6.24 -4.69 18.07
C ASN A 149 4.86 -5.09 18.66
N GLY A 150 4.87 -6.02 19.63
CA GLY A 150 3.64 -6.54 20.26
C GLY A 150 2.81 -5.50 21.03
N ILE A 151 3.39 -4.34 21.37
CA ILE A 151 2.69 -3.21 22.01
C ILE A 151 2.35 -2.09 21.01
N GLY A 152 2.53 -2.33 19.72
CA GLY A 152 2.15 -1.39 18.67
C GLY A 152 3.20 -0.34 18.31
N GLU A 153 4.39 -0.32 18.90
CA GLU A 153 5.44 0.66 18.56
C GLU A 153 6.20 0.28 17.30
N PHE A 154 6.48 1.29 16.48
CA PHE A 154 7.37 1.15 15.32
C PHE A 154 8.78 0.74 15.78
N ASN A 155 9.31 -0.36 15.24
CA ASN A 155 10.54 -0.99 15.74
C ASN A 155 11.59 -1.34 14.67
N VAL A 156 11.45 -0.80 13.46
CA VAL A 156 12.43 -1.04 12.37
C VAL A 156 13.78 -0.43 12.78
N PRO A 157 14.91 -1.14 12.58
CA PRO A 157 16.24 -0.57 12.82
C PRO A 157 16.63 0.38 11.69
N PRO A 158 17.63 1.25 11.90
CA PRO A 158 18.18 2.09 10.84
C PRO A 158 18.84 1.25 9.74
N SER A 159 18.86 1.79 8.52
CA SER A 159 19.62 1.24 7.38
C SER A 159 21.12 1.51 7.53
N ASN A 160 21.89 1.39 6.43
CA ASN A 160 23.30 1.77 6.37
C ASN A 160 23.56 3.27 6.58
N LEU A 161 22.51 4.11 6.64
CA LEU A 161 22.55 5.56 6.89
C LEU A 161 23.52 6.33 5.95
N ALA A 162 23.67 5.86 4.72
CA ALA A 162 24.38 6.58 3.68
C ALA A 162 23.75 7.97 3.46
N ASN A 163 24.58 8.94 3.06
CA ASN A 163 24.08 10.28 2.75
C ASN A 163 23.10 10.22 1.57
N LYS A 164 21.92 10.80 1.72
CA LYS A 164 20.87 10.83 0.70
C LYS A 164 19.91 11.97 0.97
N ASP A 165 19.31 12.48 -0.09
CA ASP A 165 18.17 13.35 -0.02
C ASP A 165 16.87 12.51 0.02
N PHE A 166 15.98 12.83 0.95
CA PHE A 166 14.68 12.19 1.07
C PHE A 166 13.50 13.17 1.04
N THR A 167 13.74 14.45 0.74
CA THR A 167 12.69 15.47 0.72
C THR A 167 11.65 15.25 -0.38
N GLN A 168 12.09 14.94 -1.59
CA GLN A 168 11.23 14.63 -2.74
C GLN A 168 10.19 15.73 -3.06
N ASP A 169 10.54 17.00 -2.86
CA ASP A 169 9.62 18.15 -2.94
C ASP A 169 8.73 18.14 -4.18
N ALA A 170 9.33 17.98 -5.37
CA ALA A 170 8.59 17.95 -6.62
C ALA A 170 7.58 16.81 -6.67
N ASN A 171 7.98 15.61 -6.23
CA ASN A 171 7.09 14.45 -6.19
C ASN A 171 5.95 14.65 -5.19
N LEU A 172 6.22 15.17 -3.99
CA LEU A 172 5.18 15.42 -2.98
C LEU A 172 4.12 16.41 -3.48
N ARG A 173 4.54 17.46 -4.19
CA ARG A 173 3.60 18.41 -4.83
C ARG A 173 2.79 17.74 -5.94
N ASP A 174 3.40 16.89 -6.76
CA ASP A 174 2.67 16.15 -7.79
C ASP A 174 1.69 15.13 -7.17
N VAL A 175 2.09 14.42 -6.11
CA VAL A 175 1.21 13.55 -5.33
C VAL A 175 0.06 14.35 -4.73
N SER A 176 0.32 15.52 -4.12
CA SER A 176 -0.73 16.39 -3.57
C SER A 176 -1.77 16.79 -4.62
N LYS A 177 -1.34 17.12 -5.85
CA LYS A 177 -2.27 17.44 -6.96
C LYS A 177 -3.18 16.27 -7.30
N VAL A 178 -2.63 15.05 -7.43
CA VAL A 178 -3.41 13.84 -7.69
C VAL A 178 -4.42 13.59 -6.57
N LEU A 179 -3.97 13.72 -5.32
CA LEU A 179 -4.82 13.46 -4.16
C LEU A 179 -6.01 14.42 -4.01
N GLN A 180 -6.05 15.56 -4.72
CA GLN A 180 -7.23 16.44 -4.72
C GLN A 180 -8.47 15.73 -5.28
N SER A 181 -8.30 14.77 -6.19
CA SER A 181 -9.38 13.95 -6.77
C SER A 181 -9.54 12.59 -6.07
N VAL A 182 -9.01 12.43 -4.85
CA VAL A 182 -9.00 11.15 -4.12
C VAL A 182 -9.66 11.30 -2.76
N ASP A 183 -10.65 10.44 -2.47
CA ASP A 183 -11.22 10.29 -1.13
C ASP A 183 -10.38 9.30 -0.32
N ILE A 184 -10.03 9.68 0.91
CA ILE A 184 -9.02 8.96 1.74
C ILE A 184 -9.67 8.48 3.03
N TYR A 185 -9.81 7.17 3.19
CA TYR A 185 -10.39 6.53 4.37
C TYR A 185 -9.33 5.76 5.17
N CYS A 186 -9.53 5.66 6.47
CA CYS A 186 -8.72 4.84 7.36
C CYS A 186 -9.59 3.74 7.96
N GLY A 187 -9.17 2.47 7.82
CA GLY A 187 -9.83 1.37 8.47
C GLY A 187 -10.16 0.19 7.55
N ASP A 188 -11.27 -0.46 7.83
CA ASP A 188 -11.68 -1.67 7.12
C ASP A 188 -12.22 -1.37 5.72
N TYR A 189 -11.78 -2.17 4.74
CA TYR A 189 -12.16 -1.99 3.33
C TYR A 189 -13.67 -2.10 3.08
N GLN A 190 -14.40 -2.95 3.83
CA GLN A 190 -15.84 -3.10 3.62
C GLN A 190 -16.60 -1.84 4.01
N SER A 191 -16.21 -1.20 5.14
CA SER A 191 -16.79 0.06 5.57
C SER A 191 -16.41 1.21 4.64
N SER A 192 -15.14 1.25 4.22
CA SER A 192 -14.60 2.32 3.37
C SER A 192 -15.15 2.28 1.93
N LEU A 193 -15.61 1.12 1.46
CA LEU A 193 -16.15 0.92 0.11
C LEU A 193 -17.65 0.65 0.12
N SER A 194 -18.36 1.07 1.16
CA SER A 194 -19.82 0.88 1.27
C SER A 194 -20.62 1.65 0.21
N GLU A 195 -20.07 2.75 -0.29
CA GLU A 195 -20.70 3.63 -1.28
C GLU A 195 -19.75 3.88 -2.46
N LEU A 196 -19.65 2.92 -3.36
CA LEU A 196 -18.88 3.06 -4.59
C LEU A 196 -19.69 3.76 -5.69
N PRO A 197 -19.04 4.63 -6.51
CA PRO A 197 -19.64 5.10 -7.76
C PRO A 197 -20.02 3.93 -8.66
N LYS A 198 -21.08 4.08 -9.47
CA LYS A 198 -21.47 3.06 -10.45
C LYS A 198 -20.29 2.67 -11.36
N ASN A 199 -20.18 1.40 -11.69
CA ASN A 199 -19.14 0.85 -12.57
C ASN A 199 -17.71 1.15 -12.09
N CYS A 200 -17.49 1.27 -10.77
CA CYS A 200 -16.15 1.48 -10.23
C CYS A 200 -15.25 0.28 -10.48
N PHE A 201 -14.00 0.54 -10.87
CA PHE A 201 -12.96 -0.48 -10.92
C PHE A 201 -12.24 -0.52 -9.56
N VAL A 202 -12.18 -1.70 -8.95
CA VAL A 202 -11.57 -1.90 -7.62
C VAL A 202 -10.34 -2.79 -7.74
N TYR A 203 -9.20 -2.32 -7.28
CA TYR A 203 -7.98 -3.14 -7.21
C TYR A 203 -7.66 -3.50 -5.76
N PHE A 204 -7.48 -4.79 -5.49
CA PHE A 204 -7.11 -5.32 -4.19
C PHE A 204 -5.68 -5.85 -4.20
N ASP A 205 -4.86 -5.34 -3.29
CA ASP A 205 -3.52 -5.85 -2.98
C ASP A 205 -3.43 -6.20 -1.47
N PRO A 206 -4.20 -7.19 -1.00
CA PRO A 206 -4.27 -7.53 0.41
C PRO A 206 -2.95 -8.15 0.88
N PRO A 207 -2.73 -8.29 2.19
CA PRO A 207 -1.72 -9.20 2.69
C PRO A 207 -1.94 -10.60 2.13
N TYR A 208 -0.90 -11.16 1.49
CA TYR A 208 -1.01 -12.40 0.74
C TYR A 208 -1.21 -13.61 1.64
N ARG A 209 -1.95 -14.59 1.13
CA ARG A 209 -2.06 -15.90 1.77
C ARG A 209 -0.67 -16.52 1.92
N PRO A 210 -0.28 -16.94 3.13
CA PRO A 210 1.01 -17.60 3.35
C PRO A 210 1.15 -18.87 2.50
N LEU A 211 2.30 -19.06 1.86
CA LEU A 211 2.61 -20.30 1.11
C LEU A 211 3.11 -21.43 2.02
N THR A 212 3.54 -21.10 3.25
CA THR A 212 4.01 -22.07 4.25
C THR A 212 3.34 -21.80 5.60
N LYS A 213 3.13 -22.87 6.39
CA LYS A 213 2.52 -22.77 7.74
C LYS A 213 3.34 -21.94 8.74
N THR A 214 4.63 -21.74 8.47
CA THR A 214 5.54 -20.97 9.33
C THR A 214 5.59 -19.49 8.97
N SER A 215 4.95 -19.07 7.88
CA SER A 215 4.89 -17.66 7.45
C SER A 215 3.74 -16.97 8.14
N PHE A 216 4.05 -16.13 9.12
CA PHE A 216 3.05 -15.29 9.79
C PHE A 216 2.91 -13.97 9.05
N THR A 217 1.68 -13.64 8.67
CA THR A 217 1.34 -12.35 8.05
C THR A 217 0.41 -11.58 8.97
N THR A 218 0.98 -10.64 9.71
CA THR A 218 0.21 -9.66 10.50
C THR A 218 0.37 -8.29 9.86
N TYR A 219 -0.73 -7.67 9.49
CA TYR A 219 -0.75 -6.33 8.91
C TYR A 219 -1.61 -5.41 9.76
N ALA A 220 -1.02 -4.32 10.25
CA ALA A 220 -1.70 -3.29 11.05
C ALA A 220 -2.57 -3.84 12.21
N GLY A 221 -2.12 -4.92 12.86
CA GLY A 221 -2.84 -5.57 13.95
C GLY A 221 -3.88 -6.62 13.52
N MET A 222 -4.16 -6.79 12.23
CA MET A 222 -5.02 -7.87 11.73
C MET A 222 -4.21 -9.10 11.37
N ASN A 223 -4.72 -10.27 11.77
CA ASN A 223 -4.11 -11.55 11.43
C ASN A 223 -4.59 -12.02 10.04
N TRP A 224 -3.67 -12.08 9.09
CA TRP A 224 -3.86 -12.64 7.74
C TRP A 224 -3.18 -14.00 7.58
N SER A 225 -2.73 -14.60 8.68
CA SER A 225 -2.03 -15.88 8.65
C SER A 225 -2.95 -17.08 8.45
N ASP A 226 -4.25 -16.91 8.68
CA ASP A 226 -5.27 -17.92 8.40
C ASP A 226 -6.13 -17.53 7.19
N ASP A 227 -6.91 -18.47 6.70
CA ASP A 227 -7.74 -18.29 5.50
C ASP A 227 -9.00 -17.45 5.74
N SER A 228 -9.33 -17.08 6.98
CA SER A 228 -10.59 -16.38 7.32
C SER A 228 -10.71 -15.01 6.65
N GLN A 229 -9.61 -14.24 6.63
CA GLN A 229 -9.58 -12.92 5.99
C GLN A 229 -9.61 -13.04 4.47
N GLN A 230 -8.98 -14.05 3.89
CA GLN A 230 -9.04 -14.32 2.46
C GLN A 230 -10.47 -14.71 2.04
N ILE A 231 -11.15 -15.55 2.82
CA ILE A 231 -12.55 -15.93 2.59
C ILE A 231 -13.48 -14.72 2.74
N ARG A 232 -13.24 -13.87 3.74
CA ARG A 232 -14.00 -12.63 3.95
C ARG A 232 -13.85 -11.68 2.76
N LEU A 233 -12.63 -11.49 2.26
CA LEU A 233 -12.35 -10.66 1.10
C LEU A 233 -13.02 -11.24 -0.17
N ALA A 234 -12.94 -12.55 -0.39
CA ALA A 234 -13.58 -13.19 -1.52
C ALA A 234 -15.11 -13.01 -1.50
N LYS A 235 -15.75 -13.08 -0.33
CA LYS A 235 -17.18 -12.78 -0.20
C LYS A 235 -17.50 -11.34 -0.60
N PHE A 236 -16.67 -10.38 -0.20
CA PHE A 236 -16.83 -8.99 -0.58
C PHE A 236 -16.63 -8.77 -2.08
N CYS A 237 -15.62 -9.38 -2.69
CA CYS A 237 -15.40 -9.35 -4.14
C CYS A 237 -16.64 -9.89 -4.91
N LYS A 238 -17.27 -10.97 -4.43
CA LYS A 238 -18.51 -11.48 -5.01
C LYS A 238 -19.68 -10.51 -4.88
N GLN A 239 -19.81 -9.79 -3.76
CA GLN A 239 -20.79 -8.73 -3.62
C GLN A 239 -20.57 -7.58 -4.61
N LEU A 240 -19.31 -7.15 -4.81
CA LEU A 240 -18.96 -6.16 -5.83
C LEU A 240 -19.36 -6.62 -7.24
N HIS A 241 -19.07 -7.88 -7.59
CA HIS A 241 -19.47 -8.47 -8.86
C HIS A 241 -20.99 -8.41 -9.06
N LEU A 242 -21.76 -8.85 -8.06
CA LEU A 242 -23.24 -8.81 -8.10
C LEU A 242 -23.80 -7.39 -8.19
N SER A 243 -23.06 -6.39 -7.68
CA SER A 243 -23.43 -4.97 -7.75
C SER A 243 -22.95 -4.29 -9.05
N GLY A 244 -22.36 -5.04 -9.99
CA GLY A 244 -21.92 -4.54 -11.29
C GLY A 244 -20.57 -3.80 -11.26
N HIS A 245 -19.80 -3.93 -10.18
CA HIS A 245 -18.44 -3.40 -10.12
C HIS A 245 -17.44 -4.39 -10.70
N ARG A 246 -16.38 -3.86 -11.32
CA ARG A 246 -15.25 -4.66 -11.78
C ARG A 246 -14.16 -4.67 -10.72
N PHE A 247 -13.54 -5.81 -10.53
CA PHE A 247 -12.39 -5.89 -9.62
C PHE A 247 -11.25 -6.73 -10.20
N MET A 248 -10.04 -6.41 -9.74
CA MET A 248 -8.84 -7.19 -9.91
C MET A 248 -8.17 -7.35 -8.54
N MET A 249 -7.74 -8.56 -8.19
CA MET A 249 -7.12 -8.86 -6.91
C MET A 249 -5.80 -9.62 -7.11
N SER A 250 -4.72 -9.11 -6.54
CA SER A 250 -3.43 -9.81 -6.47
C SER A 250 -3.38 -10.73 -5.24
N ASN A 251 -2.73 -11.89 -5.39
CA ASN A 251 -2.39 -12.76 -4.25
C ASN A 251 -1.21 -13.69 -4.58
N SER A 252 -0.74 -14.46 -3.58
CA SER A 252 0.25 -15.51 -3.81
C SER A 252 -0.30 -16.61 -4.71
N ASP A 253 0.52 -17.15 -5.62
CA ASP A 253 0.14 -18.32 -6.41
C ASP A 253 0.19 -19.58 -5.54
N PRO A 254 -0.95 -20.22 -5.24
CA PRO A 254 -1.01 -21.37 -4.35
C PRO A 254 -0.40 -22.63 -4.98
N THR A 255 -0.12 -22.64 -6.29
CA THR A 255 0.57 -23.77 -6.93
C THR A 255 2.02 -23.91 -6.45
N GLN A 256 2.58 -22.87 -5.82
CA GLN A 256 3.91 -22.88 -5.19
C GLN A 256 3.91 -23.44 -3.75
N CYS A 257 2.74 -23.83 -3.21
CA CYS A 257 2.68 -24.51 -1.91
C CYS A 257 3.19 -25.94 -2.04
N GLU A 258 4.23 -26.28 -1.31
CA GLU A 258 4.79 -27.65 -1.26
C GLU A 258 3.87 -28.64 -0.55
N GLU A 259 2.98 -28.18 0.32
CA GLU A 259 2.03 -29.00 1.08
C GLU A 259 0.64 -29.00 0.42
N GLY A 260 0.17 -30.21 0.04
CA GLY A 260 -1.07 -30.44 -0.69
C GLY A 260 -2.32 -29.82 -0.05
N GLY A 261 -3.25 -29.36 -0.91
CA GLY A 261 -4.56 -28.80 -0.56
C GLY A 261 -4.70 -27.30 -0.77
N GLY A 262 -3.60 -26.56 -0.92
CA GLY A 262 -3.68 -25.10 -1.17
C GLY A 262 -3.97 -24.71 -2.62
N GLN A 263 -3.67 -25.58 -3.59
CA GLN A 263 -3.71 -25.28 -5.03
C GLN A 263 -5.10 -24.83 -5.53
N GLN A 264 -6.15 -25.42 -4.99
CA GLN A 264 -7.54 -25.13 -5.39
C GLN A 264 -8.18 -24.01 -4.55
N PHE A 265 -7.49 -23.43 -3.58
CA PHE A 265 -8.09 -22.50 -2.63
C PHE A 265 -8.79 -21.33 -3.33
N PHE A 266 -8.09 -20.60 -4.20
CA PHE A 266 -8.68 -19.47 -4.90
C PHE A 266 -9.67 -19.90 -6.00
N HIS A 267 -9.46 -21.03 -6.68
CA HIS A 267 -10.45 -21.57 -7.63
C HIS A 267 -11.78 -21.93 -6.96
N ASN A 268 -11.72 -22.47 -5.73
CA ASN A 268 -12.93 -22.73 -4.95
C ASN A 268 -13.64 -21.44 -4.50
N LEU A 269 -12.88 -20.39 -4.23
CA LEU A 269 -13.43 -19.09 -3.86
C LEU A 269 -13.97 -18.31 -5.07
N PHE A 270 -13.35 -18.45 -6.25
CA PHE A 270 -13.65 -17.71 -7.47
C PHE A 270 -13.84 -18.67 -8.65
N PRO A 271 -15.02 -19.36 -8.73
CA PRO A 271 -15.25 -20.35 -9.77
C PRO A 271 -15.48 -19.72 -11.15
N GLU A 272 -15.00 -20.39 -12.20
CA GLU A 272 -15.35 -20.10 -13.58
C GLU A 272 -16.85 -20.36 -13.86
N PRO A 273 -17.44 -19.70 -14.88
CA PRO A 273 -16.86 -18.71 -15.79
C PRO A 273 -16.92 -17.26 -15.26
N SER A 274 -17.49 -17.03 -14.07
CA SER A 274 -17.70 -15.66 -13.57
C SER A 274 -16.42 -14.97 -13.14
N PHE A 275 -15.35 -15.74 -12.90
CA PHE A 275 -14.06 -15.21 -12.46
C PHE A 275 -12.92 -15.85 -13.24
N ASN A 276 -11.93 -15.05 -13.59
CA ASN A 276 -10.70 -15.49 -14.25
C ASN A 276 -9.54 -15.42 -13.25
N ILE A 277 -8.74 -16.47 -13.16
CA ILE A 277 -7.52 -16.53 -12.34
C ILE A 277 -6.33 -16.75 -13.27
N GLN A 278 -5.44 -15.74 -13.32
CA GLN A 278 -4.25 -15.77 -14.16
C GLN A 278 -3.00 -15.72 -13.30
N SER A 279 -2.03 -16.61 -13.57
CA SER A 279 -0.69 -16.54 -12.96
C SER A 279 0.17 -15.52 -13.69
N VAL A 280 0.88 -14.68 -12.95
CA VAL A 280 1.80 -13.66 -13.45
C VAL A 280 3.17 -13.80 -12.78
N ASP A 281 4.24 -13.49 -13.53
CA ASP A 281 5.59 -13.55 -13.00
C ASP A 281 5.92 -12.25 -12.26
N ALA A 282 6.24 -12.37 -10.97
CA ALA A 282 6.66 -11.27 -10.12
C ALA A 282 8.12 -11.47 -9.65
N ILE A 283 8.82 -10.36 -9.39
CA ILE A 283 10.15 -10.41 -8.79
C ILE A 283 10.08 -9.87 -7.37
N ARG A 284 10.38 -10.67 -6.35
CA ARG A 284 10.48 -10.18 -4.98
C ARG A 284 11.72 -9.32 -4.79
N ALA A 285 11.53 -8.00 -4.80
CA ALA A 285 12.60 -7.03 -4.55
C ALA A 285 12.94 -6.88 -3.05
N ILE A 286 12.00 -7.15 -2.15
CA ILE A 286 12.15 -6.98 -0.70
C ILE A 286 11.85 -8.31 0.00
N ASN A 287 12.92 -8.96 0.50
CA ASN A 287 12.81 -10.08 1.44
C ASN A 287 13.85 -9.86 2.55
N SER A 288 13.48 -10.18 3.79
CA SER A 288 14.41 -10.17 4.94
C SER A 288 15.58 -11.13 4.74
N ASN A 289 15.39 -12.19 3.96
CA ASN A 289 16.43 -13.13 3.56
C ASN A 289 16.84 -12.88 2.10
N GLY A 290 18.05 -12.31 1.90
CA GLY A 290 18.55 -11.96 0.55
C GLY A 290 18.72 -13.17 -0.39
N LYS A 291 18.80 -14.41 0.14
CA LYS A 291 18.90 -15.64 -0.66
C LYS A 291 17.55 -16.09 -1.25
N GLN A 292 16.44 -15.51 -0.79
CA GLN A 292 15.08 -15.78 -1.29
C GLN A 292 14.55 -14.68 -2.20
N ARG A 293 15.42 -13.90 -2.82
CA ARG A 293 15.10 -12.94 -3.90
C ARG A 293 15.16 -13.70 -5.22
N GLY A 294 14.04 -13.85 -5.88
CA GLY A 294 13.94 -14.57 -7.15
C GLY A 294 12.57 -14.37 -7.78
N PRO A 295 12.35 -14.91 -8.99
CA PRO A 295 11.03 -14.92 -9.61
C PRO A 295 10.05 -15.66 -8.69
N VAL A 296 8.92 -15.04 -8.45
CA VAL A 296 7.80 -15.60 -7.69
C VAL A 296 6.56 -15.44 -8.54
N LYS A 297 5.73 -16.45 -8.57
CA LYS A 297 4.44 -16.33 -9.24
C LYS A 297 3.42 -15.74 -8.29
N GLU A 298 2.65 -14.80 -8.81
CA GLU A 298 1.46 -14.25 -8.17
C GLU A 298 0.25 -14.62 -9.02
N ILE A 299 -0.93 -14.59 -8.44
CA ILE A 299 -2.17 -14.70 -9.20
C ILE A 299 -2.87 -13.36 -9.26
N LEU A 300 -3.57 -13.12 -10.36
CA LEU A 300 -4.54 -12.05 -10.52
C LEU A 300 -5.92 -12.66 -10.71
N VAL A 301 -6.86 -12.32 -9.82
CA VAL A 301 -8.27 -12.72 -9.90
C VAL A 301 -9.06 -11.56 -10.45
N ARG A 302 -9.85 -11.78 -11.51
CA ARG A 302 -10.69 -10.76 -12.15
C ARG A 302 -12.10 -11.28 -12.36
N ASN A 303 -13.09 -10.38 -12.36
CA ASN A 303 -14.49 -10.68 -12.70
C ASN A 303 -14.93 -10.07 -14.05
N PHE A 304 -13.97 -9.77 -14.91
CA PHE A 304 -14.18 -9.23 -16.26
C PHE A 304 -13.14 -9.83 -17.21
N GLU A 305 -13.47 -9.81 -18.50
CA GLU A 305 -12.56 -10.11 -19.61
C GLU A 305 -12.19 -8.81 -20.33
N ASN A 306 -11.02 -8.75 -20.91
CA ASN A 306 -10.57 -7.66 -21.78
C ASN A 306 -10.90 -8.01 -23.22
#